data_c4fa3f5005858fd2243a1ee717c3e5f4
#
_entry.id   c4fa3f5005858fd2243a1ee717c3e5f4
#
_cell.length_a   1.000
_cell.length_b   1.000
_cell.length_c   1.000
_cell.angle_alpha   90.00
_cell.angle_beta   90.00
_cell.angle_gamma   90.00
#
_symmetry.space_group_name_H-M   'P 1'
#
loop_
_entity.id
_entity.type
_entity.pdbx_description
1 polymer ?
#
loop_
_entity_poly.entity_id
_entity_poly.type
_entity_poly.pdbx_seq_one_letter_code
_entity_poly.pdbx_strand_id
1 'polypeptide(L)'
;LGLTAAVFPPRDFMLRPVEGAGREYEYRRLSVLGALAGGRLQAVCVPAEALLQYTVPRDEFLKNTLTLKPGMIYNREALVERLFSAGYVRRSQVDGPGQFSVRGDIVDIYAPDMRQPARVEYWDDEIDSLSSFDLLTQRRDGALEKIYLSPAREVLFGSTADTAEALRGAIKKARGRHRTALEKATEADLAQLDTGLMPEAMDKYYGIRYPQPATLLDHLDSPLFILDEVGGIRDAQKATEFRRGEELTGLLEEGVLCPGLDVLYQTMDDLVMDAQK
;
A
#
# COMPACT_ATOMS: atom_id res chain seq x y z
N LEU A 1 -26.01 11.01 -13.42
CA LEU A 1 -25.04 11.94 -14.00
C LEU A 1 -24.00 11.28 -14.92
N GLY A 2 -23.90 9.92 -14.92
CA GLY A 2 -22.95 9.18 -15.74
C GLY A 2 -21.47 9.35 -15.35
N LEU A 3 -21.20 9.80 -14.12
CA LEU A 3 -19.84 9.96 -13.60
C LEU A 3 -19.23 8.60 -13.22
N THR A 4 -17.95 8.44 -13.52
CA THR A 4 -17.16 7.31 -13.02
C THR A 4 -16.75 7.60 -11.58
N ALA A 5 -17.29 6.82 -10.64
CA ALA A 5 -17.09 7.02 -9.21
C ALA A 5 -16.57 5.76 -8.53
N ALA A 6 -15.84 5.94 -7.44
CA ALA A 6 -15.38 4.86 -6.57
C ALA A 6 -15.51 5.25 -5.09
N VAL A 7 -15.49 4.24 -4.23
CA VAL A 7 -15.44 4.42 -2.77
C VAL A 7 -14.00 4.16 -2.31
N PHE A 8 -13.41 5.13 -1.61
CA PHE A 8 -12.13 4.98 -0.93
C PHE A 8 -12.40 4.54 0.52
N PRO A 9 -12.25 3.25 0.85
CA PRO A 9 -12.68 2.73 2.14
C PRO A 9 -11.65 3.03 3.25
N PRO A 10 -12.06 3.02 4.53
CA PRO A 10 -11.11 2.87 5.62
C PRO A 10 -10.49 1.48 5.58
N ARG A 11 -9.32 1.32 6.18
CA ARG A 11 -8.67 0.03 6.39
C ARG A 11 -8.16 -0.11 7.81
N ASP A 12 -8.04 -1.34 8.27
CA ASP A 12 -7.30 -1.64 9.47
C ASP A 12 -5.80 -1.65 9.15
N PHE A 13 -5.01 -1.00 10.01
CA PHE A 13 -3.56 -1.03 9.89
C PHE A 13 -3.01 -2.32 10.50
N MET A 14 -2.13 -2.97 9.78
CA MET A 14 -1.47 -4.16 10.26
C MET A 14 -0.27 -3.78 11.12
N LEU A 15 -0.51 -3.61 12.42
CA LEU A 15 0.48 -3.17 13.41
C LEU A 15 1.20 -4.33 14.10
N ARG A 16 0.60 -5.52 14.05
CA ARG A 16 1.18 -6.80 14.48
C ARG A 16 0.78 -7.90 13.49
N PRO A 17 1.56 -8.97 13.38
CA PRO A 17 1.17 -10.12 12.56
C PRO A 17 -0.16 -10.69 13.06
N VAL A 18 -1.11 -10.89 12.15
CA VAL A 18 -2.41 -11.52 12.42
C VAL A 18 -2.62 -12.62 11.41
N GLU A 19 -2.70 -13.85 11.88
CA GLU A 19 -2.89 -15.02 11.03
C GLU A 19 -4.21 -14.91 10.26
N GLY A 20 -4.15 -15.04 8.93
CA GLY A 20 -5.33 -14.93 8.08
C GLY A 20 -5.86 -13.51 7.85
N ALA A 21 -5.16 -12.47 8.29
CA ALA A 21 -5.57 -11.09 8.02
C ALA A 21 -5.60 -10.80 6.52
N GLY A 22 -6.77 -10.41 6.01
CA GLY A 22 -6.96 -9.98 4.62
C GLY A 22 -6.49 -8.55 4.39
N ARG A 23 -6.01 -8.26 3.17
CA ARG A 23 -5.63 -6.90 2.74
C ARG A 23 -6.62 -6.31 1.75
N GLU A 24 -7.85 -6.79 1.75
CA GLU A 24 -8.85 -6.40 0.76
C GLU A 24 -9.09 -4.89 0.73
N TYR A 25 -9.22 -4.27 1.89
CA TYR A 25 -9.44 -2.81 1.98
C TYR A 25 -8.20 -2.02 1.55
N GLU A 26 -6.98 -2.47 1.85
CA GLU A 26 -5.75 -1.86 1.33
C GLU A 26 -5.72 -1.95 -0.20
N TYR A 27 -6.03 -3.11 -0.78
CA TYR A 27 -6.08 -3.29 -2.23
C TYR A 27 -7.16 -2.44 -2.90
N ARG A 28 -8.32 -2.28 -2.27
CA ARG A 28 -9.37 -1.36 -2.76
C ARG A 28 -8.88 0.09 -2.77
N ARG A 29 -8.18 0.53 -1.72
CA ARG A 29 -7.59 1.87 -1.66
C ARG A 29 -6.57 2.06 -2.76
N LEU A 30 -5.62 1.14 -2.92
CA LEU A 30 -4.61 1.17 -3.98
C LEU A 30 -5.24 1.18 -5.39
N SER A 31 -6.32 0.43 -5.58
CA SER A 31 -7.09 0.44 -6.83
C SER A 31 -7.70 1.82 -7.13
N VAL A 32 -8.24 2.50 -6.11
CA VAL A 32 -8.76 3.88 -6.25
C VAL A 32 -7.63 4.86 -6.57
N LEU A 33 -6.49 4.77 -5.85
CA LEU A 33 -5.31 5.61 -6.12
C LEU A 33 -4.77 5.39 -7.55
N GLY A 34 -4.71 4.14 -8.00
CA GLY A 34 -4.33 3.81 -9.38
C GLY A 34 -5.31 4.34 -10.43
N ALA A 35 -6.60 4.34 -10.12
CA ALA A 35 -7.61 4.89 -11.00
C ALA A 35 -7.57 6.42 -11.05
N LEU A 36 -7.29 7.10 -9.93
CA LEU A 36 -7.04 8.54 -9.87
C LEU A 36 -5.80 8.93 -10.66
N ALA A 37 -4.68 8.25 -10.43
CA ALA A 37 -3.43 8.48 -11.15
C ALA A 37 -3.58 8.31 -12.67
N GLY A 38 -4.45 7.38 -13.10
CA GLY A 38 -4.78 7.15 -14.52
C GLY A 38 -5.86 8.06 -15.08
N GLY A 39 -6.39 9.03 -14.32
CA GLY A 39 -7.47 9.92 -14.75
C GLY A 39 -8.80 9.20 -15.06
N ARG A 40 -9.02 8.03 -14.47
CA ARG A 40 -10.19 7.16 -14.73
C ARG A 40 -11.38 7.44 -13.82
N LEU A 41 -11.20 8.26 -12.78
CA LEU A 41 -12.25 8.63 -11.82
C LEU A 41 -12.56 10.12 -11.89
N GLN A 42 -13.84 10.44 -11.78
CA GLN A 42 -14.38 11.79 -11.73
C GLN A 42 -14.95 12.13 -10.35
N ALA A 43 -15.25 11.12 -9.54
CA ALA A 43 -15.72 11.29 -8.17
C ALA A 43 -15.20 10.19 -7.25
N VAL A 44 -14.91 10.54 -6.00
CA VAL A 44 -14.55 9.58 -4.96
C VAL A 44 -15.43 9.83 -3.74
N CYS A 45 -16.14 8.81 -3.29
CA CYS A 45 -16.89 8.83 -2.03
C CYS A 45 -15.96 8.33 -0.91
N VAL A 46 -15.88 9.10 0.17
CA VAL A 46 -14.91 8.83 1.25
C VAL A 46 -15.59 8.94 2.60
N PRO A 47 -15.66 7.87 3.40
CA PRO A 47 -16.03 7.98 4.81
C PRO A 47 -15.04 8.84 5.60
N ALA A 48 -15.51 9.58 6.61
CA ALA A 48 -14.66 10.44 7.44
C ALA A 48 -13.44 9.70 8.00
N GLU A 49 -13.62 8.45 8.44
CA GLU A 49 -12.54 7.60 8.94
C GLU A 49 -11.42 7.38 7.91
N ALA A 50 -11.78 7.09 6.66
CA ALA A 50 -10.81 6.86 5.57
C ALA A 50 -10.08 8.15 5.20
N LEU A 51 -10.74 9.29 5.29
CA LEU A 51 -10.17 10.60 4.97
C LEU A 51 -9.10 11.03 5.99
N LEU A 52 -9.22 10.57 7.24
CA LEU A 52 -8.23 10.83 8.29
C LEU A 52 -7.04 9.88 8.24
N GLN A 53 -7.13 8.76 7.53
CA GLN A 53 -6.04 7.79 7.43
C GLN A 53 -4.96 8.26 6.46
N TYR A 54 -3.70 8.17 6.88
CA TYR A 54 -2.58 8.33 5.98
C TYR A 54 -2.53 7.19 4.95
N THR A 55 -1.96 7.50 3.79
CA THR A 55 -1.75 6.57 2.68
C THR A 55 -0.37 6.82 2.06
N VAL A 56 0.00 6.02 1.08
CA VAL A 56 1.26 6.21 0.35
C VAL A 56 1.29 7.60 -0.31
N PRO A 57 2.39 8.38 -0.19
CA PRO A 57 2.51 9.65 -0.89
C PRO A 57 2.40 9.48 -2.41
N ARG A 58 1.75 10.47 -3.08
CA ARG A 58 1.49 10.42 -4.53
C ARG A 58 2.73 10.12 -5.35
N ASP A 59 3.83 10.80 -5.08
CA ASP A 59 5.08 10.61 -5.82
C ASP A 59 5.65 9.20 -5.62
N GLU A 60 5.61 8.68 -4.39
CA GLU A 60 6.04 7.31 -4.10
C GLU A 60 5.11 6.28 -4.75
N PHE A 61 3.80 6.53 -4.79
CA PHE A 61 2.84 5.70 -5.51
C PHE A 61 3.19 5.66 -7.00
N LEU A 62 3.33 6.82 -7.64
CA LEU A 62 3.64 6.93 -9.07
C LEU A 62 5.00 6.32 -9.42
N LYS A 63 6.03 6.58 -8.61
CA LYS A 63 7.36 5.99 -8.75
C LYS A 63 7.31 4.46 -8.71
N ASN A 64 6.39 3.87 -7.96
CA ASN A 64 6.23 2.42 -7.83
C ASN A 64 5.18 1.83 -8.78
N THR A 65 4.67 2.60 -9.72
CA THR A 65 3.87 2.08 -10.82
C THR A 65 4.75 1.65 -12.00
N LEU A 66 4.24 0.74 -12.82
CA LEU A 66 4.93 0.26 -14.02
C LEU A 66 3.90 -0.04 -15.11
N THR A 67 4.22 0.31 -16.35
CA THR A 67 3.42 -0.10 -17.52
C THR A 67 4.24 -1.04 -18.36
N LEU A 68 3.72 -2.24 -18.64
CA LEU A 68 4.33 -3.22 -19.53
C LEU A 68 3.53 -3.35 -20.82
N LYS A 69 4.25 -3.60 -21.94
CA LYS A 69 3.68 -3.81 -23.28
C LYS A 69 4.47 -4.89 -24.01
N PRO A 70 3.85 -5.66 -24.91
CA PRO A 70 4.57 -6.53 -25.83
C PRO A 70 5.62 -5.76 -26.65
N GLY A 71 6.76 -6.37 -26.94
CA GLY A 71 7.89 -5.76 -27.62
C GLY A 71 8.76 -4.84 -26.74
N MET A 72 8.47 -4.73 -25.46
CA MET A 72 9.26 -3.95 -24.52
C MET A 72 10.45 -4.78 -24.04
N ILE A 73 11.66 -4.23 -24.15
CA ILE A 73 12.86 -4.82 -23.55
C ILE A 73 12.87 -4.45 -22.06
N TYR A 74 12.61 -5.40 -21.23
CA TYR A 74 12.56 -5.24 -19.77
C TYR A 74 12.94 -6.57 -19.11
N ASN A 75 14.16 -6.64 -18.60
CA ASN A 75 14.71 -7.87 -18.03
C ASN A 75 13.79 -8.46 -16.95
N ARG A 76 13.59 -9.78 -16.98
CA ARG A 76 12.68 -10.50 -16.07
C ARG A 76 13.09 -10.37 -14.60
N GLU A 77 14.37 -10.46 -14.30
CA GLU A 77 14.91 -10.30 -12.95
C GLU A 77 14.64 -8.89 -12.42
N ALA A 78 14.83 -7.86 -13.26
CA ALA A 78 14.49 -6.47 -12.92
C ALA A 78 12.97 -6.30 -12.66
N LEU A 79 12.10 -7.00 -13.40
CA LEU A 79 10.68 -7.01 -13.11
C LEU A 79 10.39 -7.64 -11.73
N VAL A 80 11.02 -8.77 -11.42
CA VAL A 80 10.87 -9.45 -10.13
C VAL A 80 11.31 -8.55 -8.96
N GLU A 81 12.45 -7.90 -9.07
CA GLU A 81 12.94 -6.93 -8.07
C GLU A 81 11.98 -5.76 -7.91
N ARG A 82 11.44 -5.27 -9.03
CA ARG A 82 10.46 -4.18 -9.04
C ARG A 82 9.16 -4.58 -8.34
N LEU A 83 8.67 -5.80 -8.57
CA LEU A 83 7.47 -6.32 -7.91
C LEU A 83 7.68 -6.45 -6.39
N PHE A 84 8.82 -6.97 -5.94
CA PHE A 84 9.16 -6.99 -4.52
C PHE A 84 9.18 -5.56 -3.93
N SER A 85 9.85 -4.63 -4.58
CA SER A 85 9.93 -3.23 -4.14
C SER A 85 8.55 -2.54 -4.09
N ALA A 86 7.65 -2.93 -4.97
CA ALA A 86 6.26 -2.46 -5.00
C ALA A 86 5.34 -3.21 -4.02
N GLY A 87 5.87 -4.10 -3.19
CA GLY A 87 5.15 -4.77 -2.12
C GLY A 87 4.38 -6.03 -2.52
N TYR A 88 4.65 -6.58 -3.72
CA TYR A 88 4.05 -7.85 -4.13
C TYR A 88 4.68 -9.03 -3.40
N VAL A 89 3.88 -10.06 -3.18
CA VAL A 89 4.30 -11.30 -2.53
C VAL A 89 4.49 -12.39 -3.59
N ARG A 90 5.68 -13.00 -3.62
CA ARG A 90 5.93 -14.15 -4.50
C ARG A 90 5.22 -15.40 -3.97
N ARG A 91 4.51 -16.09 -4.85
CA ARG A 91 3.84 -17.37 -4.59
C ARG A 91 4.26 -18.42 -5.63
N SER A 92 4.02 -19.69 -5.35
CA SER A 92 4.18 -20.75 -6.33
C SER A 92 3.17 -20.62 -7.47
N GLN A 93 1.98 -20.11 -7.15
CA GLN A 93 0.88 -19.80 -8.06
C GLN A 93 0.15 -18.56 -7.56
N VAL A 94 -0.29 -17.70 -8.48
CA VAL A 94 -1.11 -16.52 -8.14
C VAL A 94 -2.53 -16.99 -7.86
N ASP A 95 -3.06 -16.62 -6.68
CA ASP A 95 -4.41 -16.92 -6.23
C ASP A 95 -5.19 -15.68 -5.74
N GLY A 96 -4.55 -14.50 -5.71
CA GLY A 96 -5.17 -13.25 -5.28
C GLY A 96 -4.38 -12.00 -5.65
N PRO A 97 -4.96 -10.80 -5.45
CA PRO A 97 -4.29 -9.53 -5.69
C PRO A 97 -3.02 -9.35 -4.85
N GLY A 98 -2.08 -8.54 -5.34
CA GLY A 98 -0.81 -8.28 -4.68
C GLY A 98 0.18 -9.44 -4.74
N GLN A 99 -0.05 -10.41 -5.59
CA GLN A 99 0.79 -11.59 -5.73
C GLN A 99 1.41 -11.69 -7.13
N PHE A 100 2.55 -12.38 -7.21
CA PHE A 100 3.16 -12.78 -8.47
C PHE A 100 3.79 -14.17 -8.34
N SER A 101 3.97 -14.85 -9.49
CA SER A 101 4.71 -16.10 -9.59
C SER A 101 5.65 -16.08 -10.79
N VAL A 102 6.73 -16.84 -10.72
CA VAL A 102 7.72 -16.95 -11.80
C VAL A 102 7.91 -18.43 -12.14
N ARG A 103 7.70 -18.79 -13.40
CA ARG A 103 7.84 -20.16 -13.92
C ARG A 103 8.53 -20.15 -15.28
N GLY A 104 9.84 -20.44 -15.31
CA GLY A 104 10.63 -20.33 -16.55
C GLY A 104 10.61 -18.88 -17.06
N ASP A 105 10.19 -18.70 -18.30
CA ASP A 105 10.09 -17.39 -18.96
C ASP A 105 8.72 -16.72 -18.78
N ILE A 106 7.95 -17.14 -17.78
CA ILE A 106 6.62 -16.63 -17.49
C ILE A 106 6.61 -15.95 -16.13
N VAL A 107 6.06 -14.74 -16.07
CA VAL A 107 5.74 -14.03 -14.83
C VAL A 107 4.23 -13.78 -14.79
N ASP A 108 3.53 -14.43 -13.86
CA ASP A 108 2.13 -14.19 -13.59
C ASP A 108 2.01 -13.12 -12.48
N ILE A 109 1.15 -12.12 -12.67
CA ILE A 109 1.02 -10.97 -11.78
C ILE A 109 -0.46 -10.63 -11.58
N TYR A 110 -0.86 -10.36 -10.34
CA TYR A 110 -2.19 -9.83 -10.05
C TYR A 110 -2.08 -8.52 -9.27
N ALA A 111 -2.13 -7.39 -9.97
CA ALA A 111 -2.12 -6.08 -9.33
C ALA A 111 -3.46 -5.76 -8.66
N PRO A 112 -3.47 -4.95 -7.57
CA PRO A 112 -4.69 -4.58 -6.84
C PRO A 112 -5.78 -3.92 -7.69
N ASP A 113 -5.40 -3.21 -8.74
CA ASP A 113 -6.30 -2.48 -9.65
C ASP A 113 -6.69 -3.25 -10.92
N MET A 114 -6.28 -4.51 -11.02
CA MET A 114 -6.67 -5.41 -12.12
C MET A 114 -7.95 -6.17 -11.80
N ARG A 115 -8.78 -6.41 -12.82
CA ARG A 115 -9.95 -7.29 -12.70
C ARG A 115 -9.60 -8.77 -12.79
N GLN A 116 -8.59 -9.09 -13.57
CA GLN A 116 -8.04 -10.43 -13.79
C GLN A 116 -6.52 -10.36 -13.73
N PRO A 117 -5.84 -11.41 -13.30
CA PRO A 117 -4.39 -11.47 -13.32
C PRO A 117 -3.86 -11.47 -14.75
N ALA A 118 -2.63 -11.00 -14.89
CA ALA A 118 -1.92 -10.95 -16.16
C ALA A 118 -0.74 -11.93 -16.17
N ARG A 119 -0.50 -12.50 -17.33
CA ARG A 119 0.66 -13.32 -17.67
C ARG A 119 1.56 -12.55 -18.60
N VAL A 120 2.81 -12.40 -18.20
CA VAL A 120 3.90 -11.82 -18.99
C VAL A 120 4.77 -12.96 -19.48
N GLU A 121 4.87 -13.15 -20.77
CA GLU A 121 5.72 -14.16 -21.39
C GLU A 121 6.93 -13.48 -22.01
N TYR A 122 8.10 -14.04 -21.75
CA TYR A 122 9.38 -13.50 -22.18
C TYR A 122 10.00 -14.32 -23.30
N TRP A 123 10.67 -13.62 -24.21
CA TRP A 123 11.67 -14.19 -25.10
C TRP A 123 12.99 -13.46 -24.82
N ASP A 124 13.90 -14.13 -24.09
CA ASP A 124 15.10 -13.51 -23.54
C ASP A 124 14.74 -12.31 -22.61
N ASP A 125 15.19 -11.11 -22.88
CA ASP A 125 14.87 -9.88 -22.13
C ASP A 125 13.68 -9.09 -22.72
N GLU A 126 13.06 -9.59 -23.79
CA GLU A 126 11.91 -8.95 -24.42
C GLU A 126 10.59 -9.55 -23.92
N ILE A 127 9.61 -8.71 -23.65
CA ILE A 127 8.23 -9.14 -23.38
C ILE A 127 7.60 -9.56 -24.72
N ASP A 128 7.51 -10.86 -24.95
CA ASP A 128 6.94 -11.42 -26.17
C ASP A 128 5.42 -11.22 -26.22
N SER A 129 4.73 -11.54 -25.13
CA SER A 129 3.28 -11.41 -25.09
C SER A 129 2.76 -11.08 -23.69
N LEU A 130 1.57 -10.46 -23.66
CA LEU A 130 0.76 -10.21 -22.46
C LEU A 130 -0.61 -10.84 -22.64
N SER A 131 -1.10 -11.51 -21.62
CA SER A 131 -2.46 -12.07 -21.63
C SER A 131 -3.08 -12.01 -20.24
N SER A 132 -4.42 -11.96 -20.16
CA SER A 132 -5.14 -12.29 -18.95
C SER A 132 -5.25 -13.81 -18.80
N PHE A 133 -5.48 -14.27 -17.57
CA PHE A 133 -5.76 -15.68 -17.31
C PHE A 133 -6.77 -15.85 -16.18
N ASP A 134 -7.46 -16.98 -16.18
CA ASP A 134 -8.43 -17.33 -15.16
C ASP A 134 -7.73 -17.95 -13.93
N LEU A 135 -8.04 -17.42 -12.73
CA LEU A 135 -7.39 -17.84 -11.48
C LEU A 135 -7.59 -19.31 -11.12
N LEU A 136 -8.76 -19.86 -11.41
CA LEU A 136 -9.10 -21.23 -11.02
C LEU A 136 -8.46 -22.25 -11.96
N THR A 137 -8.57 -22.00 -13.27
CA THR A 137 -8.07 -22.93 -14.29
C THR A 137 -6.63 -22.66 -14.72
N GLN A 138 -6.10 -21.46 -14.38
CA GLN A 138 -4.78 -20.97 -14.80
C GLN A 138 -4.60 -20.89 -16.33
N ARG A 139 -5.69 -20.94 -17.07
CA ARG A 139 -5.67 -20.90 -18.53
C ARG A 139 -5.73 -19.46 -19.02
N ARG A 140 -5.01 -19.19 -20.10
CA ARG A 140 -5.06 -17.92 -20.82
C ARG A 140 -6.50 -17.63 -21.25
N ASP A 141 -6.97 -16.39 -21.04
CA ASP A 141 -8.31 -15.93 -21.40
C ASP A 141 -8.27 -15.00 -22.61
N GLY A 142 -7.43 -13.94 -22.59
CA GLY A 142 -7.34 -12.99 -23.68
C GLY A 142 -5.98 -12.31 -23.80
N ALA A 143 -5.63 -11.84 -25.00
CA ALA A 143 -4.44 -11.03 -25.21
C ALA A 143 -4.64 -9.61 -24.66
N LEU A 144 -3.56 -9.03 -24.12
CA LEU A 144 -3.53 -7.67 -23.59
C LEU A 144 -2.50 -6.81 -24.34
N GLU A 145 -2.90 -5.62 -24.75
CA GLU A 145 -1.99 -4.68 -25.41
C GLU A 145 -1.02 -4.01 -24.41
N LYS A 146 -1.45 -3.88 -23.18
CA LYS A 146 -0.67 -3.30 -22.07
C LYS A 146 -1.24 -3.72 -20.73
N ILE A 147 -0.40 -3.74 -19.71
CA ILE A 147 -0.81 -3.84 -18.32
C ILE A 147 -0.24 -2.67 -17.53
N TYR A 148 -1.00 -2.24 -16.52
CA TYR A 148 -0.60 -1.24 -15.56
C TYR A 148 -0.48 -1.91 -14.19
N LEU A 149 0.68 -1.79 -13.58
CA LEU A 149 0.97 -2.38 -12.29
C LEU A 149 1.06 -1.26 -11.25
N SER A 150 0.07 -1.17 -10.37
CA SER A 150 0.12 -0.32 -9.18
C SER A 150 0.90 -1.00 -8.07
N PRO A 151 1.36 -0.26 -7.03
CA PRO A 151 1.89 -0.88 -5.81
C PRO A 151 0.87 -1.82 -5.17
N ALA A 152 1.36 -2.84 -4.45
CA ALA A 152 0.54 -3.79 -3.71
C ALA A 152 0.51 -3.51 -2.20
N ARG A 153 1.13 -2.42 -1.74
CA ARG A 153 1.17 -1.95 -0.35
C ARG A 153 1.13 -0.43 -0.29
N GLU A 154 0.61 0.12 0.81
CA GLU A 154 0.68 1.56 1.08
C GLU A 154 1.98 1.96 1.78
N VAL A 155 2.66 1.03 2.45
CA VAL A 155 3.98 1.28 3.07
C VAL A 155 5.06 0.53 2.30
N LEU A 156 5.90 1.26 1.57
CA LEU A 156 6.86 0.75 0.60
C LEU A 156 8.29 1.11 1.01
N PHE A 157 9.08 0.16 1.47
CA PHE A 157 10.48 0.36 1.82
C PHE A 157 11.47 -0.06 0.73
N GLY A 158 11.01 -0.80 -0.28
CA GLY A 158 11.88 -1.42 -1.25
C GLY A 158 12.34 -2.81 -0.81
N SER A 159 13.64 -3.04 -0.71
CA SER A 159 14.20 -4.33 -0.27
C SER A 159 14.18 -4.51 1.25
N THR A 160 14.42 -5.74 1.70
CA THR A 160 14.62 -6.04 3.14
C THR A 160 15.82 -5.30 3.71
N ALA A 161 16.89 -5.12 2.90
CA ALA A 161 18.08 -4.37 3.28
C ALA A 161 17.77 -2.88 3.50
N ASP A 162 17.04 -2.25 2.55
CA ASP A 162 16.62 -0.84 2.68
C ASP A 162 15.73 -0.64 3.90
N THR A 163 14.82 -1.59 4.16
CA THR A 163 13.96 -1.58 5.33
C THR A 163 14.78 -1.63 6.62
N ALA A 164 15.70 -2.60 6.73
CA ALA A 164 16.55 -2.75 7.89
C ALA A 164 17.43 -1.51 8.12
N GLU A 165 17.98 -0.91 7.06
CA GLU A 165 18.74 0.33 7.13
C GLU A 165 17.90 1.49 7.66
N ALA A 166 16.67 1.65 7.16
CA ALA A 166 15.76 2.71 7.61
C ALA A 166 15.42 2.56 9.10
N LEU A 167 15.11 1.34 9.57
CA LEU A 167 14.80 1.07 10.98
C LEU A 167 16.02 1.33 11.87
N ARG A 168 17.19 0.82 11.50
CA ARG A 168 18.45 1.08 12.23
C ARG A 168 18.80 2.56 12.24
N GLY A 169 18.54 3.28 11.14
CA GLY A 169 18.70 4.72 11.03
C GLY A 169 17.79 5.50 11.99
N ALA A 170 16.54 5.07 12.13
CA ALA A 170 15.58 5.65 13.09
C ALA A 170 16.05 5.40 14.54
N ILE A 171 16.46 4.18 14.88
CA ILE A 171 17.01 3.84 16.18
C ILE A 171 18.24 4.70 16.52
N LYS A 172 19.15 4.88 15.56
CA LYS A 172 20.36 5.69 15.76
C LYS A 172 20.05 7.17 16.05
N LYS A 173 18.98 7.70 15.46
CA LYS A 173 18.53 9.09 15.69
C LYS A 173 17.78 9.25 17.02
N ALA A 174 17.12 8.21 17.51
CA ALA A 174 16.39 8.21 18.78
C ALA A 174 17.34 8.31 19.99
N ARG A 175 16.86 8.84 21.12
CA ARG A 175 17.65 9.05 22.34
C ARG A 175 16.90 8.63 23.60
N GLY A 176 17.67 8.27 24.63
CA GLY A 176 17.14 7.92 25.95
C GLY A 176 16.09 6.81 25.91
N ARG A 177 15.03 6.97 26.68
CA ARG A 177 13.94 5.97 26.78
C ARG A 177 13.26 5.67 25.46
N HIS A 178 13.15 6.66 24.58
CA HIS A 178 12.56 6.47 23.24
C HIS A 178 13.41 5.51 22.39
N ARG A 179 14.72 5.63 22.44
CA ARG A 179 15.62 4.69 21.74
C ARG A 179 15.41 3.26 22.22
N THR A 180 15.41 3.03 23.54
CA THR A 180 15.20 1.69 24.11
C THR A 180 13.83 1.11 23.73
N ALA A 181 12.79 1.93 23.73
CA ALA A 181 11.45 1.50 23.31
C ALA A 181 11.42 1.13 21.83
N LEU A 182 12.05 1.93 20.96
CA LEU A 182 12.11 1.66 19.52
C LEU A 182 12.94 0.41 19.21
N GLU A 183 14.09 0.24 19.88
CA GLU A 183 14.91 -0.99 19.76
C GLU A 183 14.07 -2.23 20.08
N LYS A 184 13.33 -2.20 21.20
CA LYS A 184 12.47 -3.33 21.62
C LYS A 184 11.33 -3.58 20.62
N ALA A 185 10.65 -2.52 20.16
CA ALA A 185 9.51 -2.66 19.24
C ALA A 185 9.91 -3.14 17.83
N THR A 186 11.19 -3.00 17.45
CA THR A 186 11.70 -3.37 16.13
C THR A 186 12.57 -4.63 16.11
N GLU A 187 12.93 -5.17 17.28
CA GLU A 187 13.89 -6.26 17.41
C GLU A 187 13.54 -7.50 16.58
N ALA A 188 12.30 -7.98 16.72
CA ALA A 188 11.83 -9.17 15.99
C ALA A 188 11.78 -8.93 14.47
N ASP A 189 11.35 -7.75 14.05
CA ASP A 189 11.25 -7.41 12.63
C ASP A 189 12.65 -7.23 12.00
N LEU A 190 13.61 -6.63 12.74
CA LEU A 190 14.98 -6.55 12.28
C LEU A 190 15.63 -7.93 12.14
N ALA A 191 15.39 -8.83 13.09
CA ALA A 191 15.87 -10.22 12.99
C ALA A 191 15.29 -10.93 11.77
N GLN A 192 14.01 -10.71 11.45
CA GLN A 192 13.36 -11.26 10.27
C GLN A 192 13.94 -10.66 8.97
N LEU A 193 14.13 -9.35 8.90
CA LEU A 193 14.74 -8.66 7.77
C LEU A 193 16.17 -9.13 7.48
N ASP A 194 16.96 -9.42 8.54
CA ASP A 194 18.32 -9.94 8.40
C ASP A 194 18.36 -11.37 7.81
N THR A 195 17.26 -12.12 7.87
CA THR A 195 17.12 -13.39 7.15
C THR A 195 16.60 -13.24 5.71
N GLY A 196 16.36 -12.02 5.25
CA GLY A 196 15.84 -11.74 3.92
C GLY A 196 14.31 -11.85 3.82
N LEU A 197 13.61 -11.89 4.95
CA LEU A 197 12.15 -11.97 5.00
C LEU A 197 11.55 -10.60 5.37
N MET A 198 10.56 -10.14 4.59
CA MET A 198 9.83 -8.90 4.87
C MET A 198 8.77 -9.17 5.96
N PRO A 199 8.75 -8.40 7.06
CA PRO A 199 7.70 -8.50 8.06
C PRO A 199 6.31 -8.20 7.47
N GLU A 200 5.27 -8.81 8.02
CA GLU A 200 3.90 -8.56 7.58
C GLU A 200 3.35 -7.23 8.10
N ALA A 201 3.71 -6.86 9.33
CA ALA A 201 3.19 -5.71 10.06
C ALA A 201 4.00 -4.43 9.76
N MET A 202 4.05 -4.02 8.49
CA MET A 202 4.85 -2.87 8.06
C MET A 202 4.16 -1.53 8.29
N ASP A 203 2.86 -1.50 8.55
CA ASP A 203 2.11 -0.25 8.69
C ASP A 203 2.58 0.60 9.87
N LYS A 204 3.03 -0.01 10.96
CA LYS A 204 3.61 0.71 12.12
C LYS A 204 4.85 1.54 11.77
N TYR A 205 5.50 1.27 10.65
CA TYR A 205 6.68 2.00 10.19
C TYR A 205 6.37 3.12 9.21
N TYR A 206 5.09 3.45 9.03
CA TYR A 206 4.66 4.51 8.12
C TYR A 206 5.41 5.83 8.37
N GLY A 207 5.46 6.32 9.62
CA GLY A 207 6.14 7.57 9.97
C GLY A 207 7.66 7.54 9.77
N ILE A 208 8.29 6.35 9.86
CA ILE A 208 9.73 6.20 9.55
C ILE A 208 9.93 6.29 8.04
N ARG A 209 9.05 5.67 7.25
CA ARG A 209 9.15 5.63 5.79
C ARG A 209 8.76 6.95 5.14
N TYR A 210 7.73 7.59 5.66
CA TYR A 210 7.18 8.83 5.14
C TYR A 210 7.19 9.94 6.20
N PRO A 211 8.33 10.64 6.36
CA PRO A 211 8.43 11.75 7.34
C PRO A 211 7.46 12.90 7.07
N GLN A 212 7.01 13.04 5.82
CA GLN A 212 5.92 13.91 5.42
C GLN A 212 4.74 13.00 5.07
N PRO A 213 3.79 12.83 6.00
CA PRO A 213 2.66 11.94 5.78
C PRO A 213 1.73 12.52 4.72
N ALA A 214 1.07 11.62 3.98
CA ALA A 214 0.13 11.99 2.92
C ALA A 214 -1.24 11.33 3.15
N THR A 215 -2.27 11.95 2.60
CA THR A 215 -3.65 11.49 2.64
C THR A 215 -4.20 11.30 1.22
N LEU A 216 -5.47 10.90 1.10
CA LEU A 216 -6.14 10.87 -0.19
C LEU A 216 -6.12 12.25 -0.90
N LEU A 217 -6.15 13.35 -0.13
CA LEU A 217 -6.20 14.70 -0.70
C LEU A 217 -4.98 15.01 -1.55
N ASP A 218 -3.81 14.49 -1.19
CA ASP A 218 -2.56 14.67 -1.94
C ASP A 218 -2.57 13.99 -3.31
N HIS A 219 -3.54 13.09 -3.55
CA HIS A 219 -3.75 12.42 -4.83
C HIS A 219 -4.75 13.12 -5.74
N LEU A 220 -5.39 14.20 -5.29
CA LEU A 220 -6.42 14.92 -6.02
C LEU A 220 -5.88 16.25 -6.56
N ASP A 221 -6.29 16.61 -7.77
CA ASP A 221 -5.91 17.87 -8.40
C ASP A 221 -7.10 18.83 -8.32
N SER A 222 -7.06 19.83 -7.41
CA SER A 222 -8.10 20.85 -7.20
C SER A 222 -9.53 20.29 -7.08
N PRO A 223 -9.80 19.38 -6.13
CA PRO A 223 -11.10 18.74 -6.03
C PRO A 223 -12.19 19.68 -5.50
N LEU A 224 -13.44 19.45 -5.94
CA LEU A 224 -14.61 20.02 -5.29
C LEU A 224 -15.03 19.10 -4.13
N PHE A 225 -15.04 19.62 -2.90
CA PHE A 225 -15.49 18.90 -1.73
C PHE A 225 -17.00 19.10 -1.51
N ILE A 226 -17.69 17.97 -1.31
CA ILE A 226 -19.09 17.94 -0.89
C ILE A 226 -19.16 17.19 0.42
N LEU A 227 -19.54 17.89 1.51
CA LEU A 227 -19.74 17.30 2.81
C LEU A 227 -21.22 16.96 2.98
N ASP A 228 -21.52 15.69 3.11
CA ASP A 228 -22.85 15.18 3.38
C ASP A 228 -23.00 14.93 4.88
N GLU A 229 -24.03 15.50 5.51
CA GLU A 229 -24.32 15.39 6.95
C GLU A 229 -23.13 15.70 7.87
N VAL A 230 -22.67 16.95 7.87
CA VAL A 230 -21.50 17.41 8.68
C VAL A 230 -21.63 17.01 10.17
N GLY A 231 -22.83 16.97 10.74
CA GLY A 231 -23.08 16.49 12.12
C GLY A 231 -22.69 15.03 12.28
N GLY A 232 -23.16 14.16 11.38
CA GLY A 232 -22.85 12.75 11.36
C GLY A 232 -21.36 12.46 11.13
N ILE A 233 -20.70 13.26 10.28
CA ILE A 233 -19.24 13.18 10.06
C ILE A 233 -18.48 13.44 11.38
N ARG A 234 -18.84 14.47 12.14
CA ARG A 234 -18.21 14.79 13.43
C ARG A 234 -18.41 13.71 14.49
N ASP A 235 -19.61 13.13 14.53
CA ASP A 235 -19.93 12.07 15.50
C ASP A 235 -19.20 10.77 15.15
N ALA A 236 -19.17 10.40 13.88
CA ALA A 236 -18.38 9.27 13.39
C ALA A 236 -16.87 9.44 13.67
N GLN A 237 -16.35 10.64 13.47
CA GLN A 237 -14.96 10.98 13.80
C GLN A 237 -14.65 10.75 15.27
N LYS A 238 -15.45 11.34 16.20
CA LYS A 238 -15.24 11.17 17.65
C LYS A 238 -15.26 9.70 18.07
N ALA A 239 -16.22 8.94 17.55
CA ALA A 239 -16.30 7.51 17.84
C ALA A 239 -15.08 6.73 17.33
N THR A 240 -14.57 7.09 16.16
CA THR A 240 -13.38 6.50 15.57
C THR A 240 -12.11 6.87 16.35
N GLU A 241 -11.95 8.14 16.73
CA GLU A 241 -10.82 8.61 17.55
C GLU A 241 -10.80 7.91 18.91
N PHE A 242 -11.95 7.73 19.55
CA PHE A 242 -12.04 7.01 20.82
C PHE A 242 -11.59 5.56 20.70
N ARG A 243 -12.19 4.78 19.78
CA ARG A 243 -11.81 3.36 19.54
C ARG A 243 -10.32 3.21 19.22
N ARG A 244 -9.82 4.08 18.38
CA ARG A 244 -8.43 4.12 17.95
C ARG A 244 -7.47 4.45 19.09
N GLY A 245 -7.85 5.40 19.94
CA GLY A 245 -7.08 5.77 21.14
C GLY A 245 -6.94 4.60 22.11
N GLU A 246 -8.00 3.82 22.32
CA GLU A 246 -7.94 2.61 23.14
C GLU A 246 -7.03 1.54 22.52
N GLU A 247 -7.16 1.27 21.22
CA GLU A 247 -6.30 0.31 20.51
C GLU A 247 -4.83 0.69 20.56
N LEU A 248 -4.50 1.94 20.21
CA LEU A 248 -3.12 2.42 20.23
C LEU A 248 -2.52 2.40 21.64
N THR A 249 -3.32 2.75 22.66
CA THR A 249 -2.89 2.67 24.06
C THR A 249 -2.52 1.24 24.45
N GLY A 250 -3.35 0.26 24.10
CA GLY A 250 -3.05 -1.16 24.35
C GLY A 250 -1.76 -1.60 23.66
N LEU A 251 -1.56 -1.24 22.39
CA LEU A 251 -0.36 -1.60 21.63
C LEU A 251 0.92 -0.91 22.18
N LEU A 252 0.80 0.31 22.70
CA LEU A 252 1.89 1.00 23.40
C LEU A 252 2.25 0.32 24.72
N GLU A 253 1.24 -0.08 25.51
CA GLU A 253 1.44 -0.80 26.77
C GLU A 253 2.08 -2.18 26.55
N GLU A 254 1.66 -2.90 25.51
CA GLU A 254 2.24 -4.17 25.09
C GLU A 254 3.68 -4.02 24.53
N GLY A 255 4.09 -2.81 24.16
CA GLY A 255 5.39 -2.52 23.56
C GLY A 255 5.48 -2.93 22.08
N VAL A 256 4.36 -3.18 21.42
CA VAL A 256 4.26 -3.38 19.96
C VAL A 256 4.52 -2.09 19.22
N LEU A 257 4.03 -0.99 19.77
CA LEU A 257 4.30 0.37 19.32
C LEU A 257 5.13 1.15 20.35
N CYS A 258 5.76 2.20 19.88
CA CYS A 258 6.33 3.26 20.73
C CYS A 258 6.03 4.61 20.05
N PRO A 259 6.16 5.74 20.77
CA PRO A 259 5.95 7.07 20.17
C PRO A 259 6.74 7.22 18.87
N GLY A 260 6.07 7.64 17.80
CA GLY A 260 6.63 7.75 16.44
C GLY A 260 6.35 6.54 15.53
N LEU A 261 5.91 5.39 16.07
CA LEU A 261 5.35 4.27 15.31
C LEU A 261 3.81 4.31 15.24
N ASP A 262 3.19 5.30 15.83
CA ASP A 262 1.75 5.55 15.91
C ASP A 262 1.26 6.61 14.90
N VAL A 263 2.13 7.03 13.98
CA VAL A 263 1.83 8.05 12.95
C VAL A 263 1.05 7.42 11.80
N LEU A 264 -0.26 7.29 11.96
CA LEU A 264 -1.14 6.58 11.01
C LEU A 264 -2.32 7.45 10.54
N TYR A 265 -2.57 8.56 11.21
CA TYR A 265 -3.77 9.37 11.02
C TYR A 265 -3.47 10.86 11.19
N GLN A 266 -4.17 11.70 10.45
CA GLN A 266 -4.23 13.14 10.69
C GLN A 266 -5.40 13.51 11.61
N THR A 267 -5.34 14.72 12.15
CA THR A 267 -6.46 15.30 12.89
C THR A 267 -7.48 15.93 11.93
N MET A 268 -8.69 16.20 12.43
CA MET A 268 -9.70 16.91 11.62
C MET A 268 -9.30 18.35 11.33
N ASP A 269 -8.57 18.98 12.25
CA ASP A 269 -8.08 20.36 12.06
C ASP A 269 -7.04 20.41 10.93
N ASP A 270 -6.14 19.42 10.86
CA ASP A 270 -5.17 19.30 9.77
C ASP A 270 -5.90 19.08 8.44
N LEU A 271 -6.91 18.18 8.42
CA LEU A 271 -7.72 17.93 7.24
C LEU A 271 -8.40 19.18 6.70
N VAL A 272 -9.02 19.98 7.58
CA VAL A 272 -9.69 21.23 7.18
C VAL A 272 -8.69 22.23 6.62
N MET A 273 -7.50 22.31 7.21
CA MET A 273 -6.42 23.17 6.70
C MET A 273 -5.92 22.71 5.33
N ASP A 274 -5.79 21.42 5.11
CA ASP A 274 -5.35 20.87 3.81
C ASP A 274 -6.41 21.05 2.72
N ALA A 275 -7.69 20.90 3.06
CA ALA A 275 -8.80 21.11 2.13
C ALA A 275 -8.97 22.59 1.70
N GLN A 276 -8.31 23.54 2.38
CA GLN A 276 -8.34 24.97 2.05
C GLN A 276 -7.16 25.43 1.17
N LYS A 277 -6.15 24.56 0.98
CA LYS A 277 -5.01 24.81 0.08
C LYS A 277 -5.36 24.47 -1.37
#